data_fc5599c97d47eee53d857cc12d16191d
#
_entry.id   fc5599c97d47eee53d857cc12d16191d
#
_cell.length_a   1.000
_cell.length_b   1.000
_cell.length_c   1.000
_cell.angle_alpha   90.00
_cell.angle_beta   90.00
_cell.angle_gamma   90.00
#
_symmetry.space_group_name_H-M   'P 1'
#
loop_
_entity.id
_entity.type
_entity.pdbx_description
1 polymer ?
#
loop_
_entity_poly.entity_id
_entity_poly.type
_entity_poly.pdbx_seq_one_letter_code
_entity_poly.pdbx_strand_id
1 'polypeptide(L)'
;MPEDYFTKVLEDDLKAVVKPQYVDQIPRAVKGPVKEVGALLEARAQMDNMEHVMDVLELQQVKNREIGLLSGGELQRFAIGLVCVQQADVYMFDEPSSYLDVKQRLAAARMIRELLRPDDYVIVVEHDLSVLDYLSDFICVLYGRPAVYGVVTLPASVREGINVFLDGHIPTENLRFREESLTFRIAEAGDDIMIDKDRAFSYPKMEKTLGNFHLTIDSGQFTDSEIIVMMGENGTGKTTFCKMLAGAIKPDGGQNVPPMNISMKPQTITPKFQGTVRQLFFKKIKAAFLSPQFQTDVYKPLKLDDFIDQEVQNLSGGELQRVAIVLALGMPADIYLIDEPSAYLDSEQRIVAARVIKRFIMHTKKTAFVVEHDFIMATYLADRVILFEGAPSVKSKANKPESLLTGCNRFLQNLDVTFRRDPSTYRPRINKYNSQLDQEQKLSGNFFFLEEES
;
A
#
# COMPACT_ATOMS: atom_id res chain seq x y z
N MET A 1 -27.02 -10.78 -10.77
CA MET A 1 -26.66 -9.53 -11.46
C MET A 1 -27.10 -8.33 -10.64
N PRO A 2 -26.63 -7.07 -10.87
CA PRO A 2 -27.00 -5.94 -10.02
C PRO A 2 -28.51 -5.68 -9.96
N GLU A 3 -29.22 -5.89 -11.07
CA GLU A 3 -30.67 -5.74 -11.11
C GLU A 3 -31.39 -6.72 -10.18
N ASP A 4 -30.92 -7.96 -10.13
CA ASP A 4 -31.47 -8.97 -9.22
C ASP A 4 -31.21 -8.63 -7.75
N TYR A 5 -30.05 -8.00 -7.45
CA TYR A 5 -29.74 -7.53 -6.11
C TYR A 5 -30.68 -6.43 -5.65
N PHE A 6 -30.87 -5.38 -6.47
CA PHE A 6 -31.78 -4.28 -6.12
C PHE A 6 -33.23 -4.74 -5.99
N THR A 7 -33.67 -5.66 -6.84
CA THR A 7 -35.01 -6.26 -6.74
C THR A 7 -35.16 -7.02 -5.41
N LYS A 8 -34.17 -7.87 -5.07
CA LYS A 8 -34.16 -8.59 -3.80
C LYS A 8 -34.08 -7.68 -2.58
N VAL A 9 -33.25 -6.61 -2.63
CA VAL A 9 -33.16 -5.61 -1.54
C VAL A 9 -34.48 -4.89 -1.30
N LEU A 10 -35.29 -4.71 -2.35
CA LEU A 10 -36.59 -4.03 -2.24
C LEU A 10 -37.72 -4.98 -1.86
N GLU A 11 -37.60 -6.27 -2.16
CA GLU A 11 -38.65 -7.26 -1.98
C GLU A 11 -38.40 -8.21 -0.79
N ASP A 12 -37.12 -8.44 -0.41
CA ASP A 12 -36.74 -9.36 0.67
C ASP A 12 -36.00 -8.63 1.80
N ASP A 13 -36.17 -9.11 3.05
CA ASP A 13 -35.39 -8.71 4.22
C ASP A 13 -33.97 -9.33 4.16
N LEU A 14 -33.11 -8.86 3.26
CA LEU A 14 -31.73 -9.34 3.15
C LEU A 14 -30.93 -8.97 4.39
N LYS A 15 -30.32 -9.98 5.00
CA LYS A 15 -29.39 -9.81 6.11
C LYS A 15 -28.04 -9.34 5.59
N ALA A 16 -27.66 -8.10 5.89
CA ALA A 16 -26.37 -7.53 5.54
C ALA A 16 -25.44 -7.43 6.75
N VAL A 17 -24.15 -7.74 6.53
CA VAL A 17 -23.07 -7.56 7.51
C VAL A 17 -22.01 -6.67 6.90
N VAL A 18 -21.57 -5.64 7.64
CA VAL A 18 -20.66 -4.60 7.16
C VAL A 18 -19.38 -4.58 8.00
N LYS A 19 -18.22 -4.62 7.34
CA LYS A 19 -16.93 -4.23 7.92
C LYS A 19 -16.73 -2.73 7.65
N PRO A 20 -16.73 -1.87 8.69
CA PRO A 20 -16.59 -0.43 8.50
C PRO A 20 -15.16 -0.02 8.11
N GLN A 21 -14.99 1.14 7.46
CA GLN A 21 -13.69 1.69 7.10
C GLN A 21 -12.80 1.95 8.33
N TYR A 22 -13.34 2.63 9.34
CA TYR A 22 -12.57 3.05 10.53
C TYR A 22 -12.58 1.98 11.63
N VAL A 23 -11.63 1.06 11.59
CA VAL A 23 -11.53 -0.01 12.60
C VAL A 23 -11.10 0.48 13.98
N ASP A 24 -10.43 1.62 14.08
CA ASP A 24 -9.99 2.23 15.35
C ASP A 24 -11.15 2.55 16.30
N GLN A 25 -12.37 2.64 15.77
CA GLN A 25 -13.57 2.87 16.56
C GLN A 25 -14.13 1.57 17.19
N ILE A 26 -13.76 0.40 16.68
CA ILE A 26 -14.28 -0.90 17.16
C ILE A 26 -14.02 -1.10 18.66
N PRO A 27 -12.78 -0.87 19.18
CA PRO A 27 -12.53 -1.05 20.62
C PRO A 27 -13.39 -0.15 21.52
N ARG A 28 -13.80 1.02 21.01
CA ARG A 28 -14.67 1.96 21.71
C ARG A 28 -16.15 1.59 21.62
N ALA A 29 -16.55 0.95 20.52
CA ALA A 29 -17.93 0.52 20.27
C ALA A 29 -18.30 -0.76 21.04
N VAL A 30 -17.33 -1.63 21.31
CA VAL A 30 -17.55 -2.88 22.06
C VAL A 30 -17.77 -2.56 23.54
N LYS A 31 -19.04 -2.71 23.98
CA LYS A 31 -19.47 -2.54 25.36
C LYS A 31 -19.58 -3.93 26.01
N GLY A 32 -18.98 -4.10 27.18
CA GLY A 32 -19.06 -5.35 27.94
C GLY A 32 -17.76 -5.75 28.62
N PRO A 33 -17.80 -6.77 29.50
CA PRO A 33 -16.61 -7.24 30.23
C PRO A 33 -15.66 -8.07 29.33
N VAL A 34 -16.18 -8.71 28.27
CA VAL A 34 -15.40 -9.56 27.38
C VAL A 34 -14.87 -8.70 26.25
N LYS A 35 -13.56 -8.62 26.14
CA LYS A 35 -12.85 -7.83 25.13
C LYS A 35 -11.74 -8.60 24.40
N GLU A 36 -11.61 -9.89 24.66
CA GLU A 36 -10.61 -10.74 24.01
C GLU A 36 -11.04 -11.09 22.59
N VAL A 37 -10.08 -11.13 21.67
CA VAL A 37 -10.29 -11.42 20.24
C VAL A 37 -11.06 -12.72 20.03
N GLY A 38 -10.60 -13.82 20.64
CA GLY A 38 -11.22 -15.13 20.47
C GLY A 38 -12.67 -15.18 20.97
N ALA A 39 -12.92 -14.65 22.15
CA ALA A 39 -14.25 -14.66 22.76
C ALA A 39 -15.25 -13.78 21.98
N LEU A 40 -14.79 -12.68 21.40
CA LEU A 40 -15.62 -11.81 20.56
C LEU A 40 -15.96 -12.45 19.20
N LEU A 41 -15.01 -13.20 18.60
CA LEU A 41 -15.27 -13.98 17.40
C LEU A 41 -16.26 -15.11 17.68
N GLU A 42 -16.06 -15.87 18.76
CA GLU A 42 -16.96 -16.96 19.18
C GLU A 42 -18.38 -16.47 19.43
N ALA A 43 -18.54 -15.32 20.11
CA ALA A 43 -19.86 -14.72 20.37
C ALA A 43 -20.60 -14.29 19.09
N ARG A 44 -19.90 -14.11 17.97
CA ARG A 44 -20.47 -13.73 16.67
C ARG A 44 -20.47 -14.87 15.66
N ALA A 45 -19.80 -15.98 15.93
CA ALA A 45 -19.71 -17.13 15.04
C ALA A 45 -21.10 -17.76 14.81
N GLN A 46 -21.50 -17.79 13.56
CA GLN A 46 -22.75 -18.41 13.07
C GLN A 46 -22.46 -19.53 12.06
N MET A 47 -21.19 -19.64 11.62
CA MET A 47 -20.69 -20.64 10.71
C MET A 47 -19.61 -21.47 11.41
N ASP A 48 -19.46 -22.74 11.01
CA ASP A 48 -18.42 -23.63 11.55
C ASP A 48 -17.07 -23.41 10.78
N ASN A 49 -16.59 -22.17 10.78
CA ASN A 49 -15.39 -21.76 10.07
C ASN A 49 -14.42 -20.91 10.92
N MET A 50 -14.70 -20.73 12.20
CA MET A 50 -13.95 -19.82 13.07
C MET A 50 -12.45 -20.15 13.11
N GLU A 51 -12.08 -21.44 13.27
CA GLU A 51 -10.67 -21.83 13.31
C GLU A 51 -9.96 -21.53 11.99
N HIS A 52 -10.60 -21.84 10.87
CA HIS A 52 -10.08 -21.51 9.54
C HIS A 52 -9.87 -20.00 9.36
N VAL A 53 -10.86 -19.19 9.75
CA VAL A 53 -10.77 -17.72 9.72
C VAL A 53 -9.59 -17.23 10.57
N MET A 54 -9.42 -17.78 11.77
CA MET A 54 -8.33 -17.39 12.67
C MET A 54 -6.96 -17.78 12.12
N ASP A 55 -6.84 -18.90 11.44
CA ASP A 55 -5.59 -19.35 10.84
C ASP A 55 -5.23 -18.53 9.59
N VAL A 56 -6.17 -18.36 8.66
CA VAL A 56 -5.93 -17.59 7.41
C VAL A 56 -5.60 -16.13 7.71
N LEU A 57 -6.28 -15.52 8.69
CA LEU A 57 -6.06 -14.14 9.09
C LEU A 57 -4.98 -13.97 10.17
N GLU A 58 -4.24 -15.04 10.51
CA GLU A 58 -3.16 -15.03 11.52
C GLU A 58 -3.60 -14.42 12.87
N LEU A 59 -4.81 -14.74 13.33
CA LEU A 59 -5.38 -14.22 14.58
C LEU A 59 -5.10 -15.13 15.79
N GLN A 60 -4.58 -16.36 15.60
CA GLN A 60 -4.29 -17.29 16.68
C GLN A 60 -3.33 -16.70 17.72
N GLN A 61 -2.33 -15.94 17.25
CA GLN A 61 -1.31 -15.32 18.12
C GLN A 61 -1.89 -14.23 19.05
N VAL A 62 -3.03 -13.66 18.70
CA VAL A 62 -3.69 -12.59 19.44
C VAL A 62 -5.01 -13.00 20.05
N LYS A 63 -5.36 -14.30 20.01
CA LYS A 63 -6.63 -14.87 20.46
C LYS A 63 -7.04 -14.41 21.86
N ASN A 64 -6.08 -14.40 22.79
CA ASN A 64 -6.31 -14.04 24.21
C ASN A 64 -5.96 -12.58 24.52
N ARG A 65 -5.72 -11.76 23.49
CA ARG A 65 -5.39 -10.34 23.66
C ARG A 65 -6.67 -9.50 23.58
N GLU A 66 -6.73 -8.44 24.40
CA GLU A 66 -7.81 -7.47 24.31
C GLU A 66 -7.72 -6.64 23.03
N ILE A 67 -8.88 -6.39 22.39
CA ILE A 67 -8.96 -5.63 21.12
C ILE A 67 -8.39 -4.21 21.21
N GLY A 68 -8.40 -3.60 22.39
CA GLY A 68 -7.80 -2.27 22.62
C GLY A 68 -6.27 -2.26 22.59
N LEU A 69 -5.64 -3.42 22.64
CA LEU A 69 -4.17 -3.59 22.60
C LEU A 69 -3.65 -4.08 21.24
N LEU A 70 -4.54 -4.24 20.26
CA LEU A 70 -4.19 -4.66 18.92
C LEU A 70 -3.54 -3.51 18.13
N SER A 71 -2.56 -3.85 17.31
CA SER A 71 -2.05 -2.95 16.28
C SER A 71 -3.12 -2.69 15.20
N GLY A 72 -2.96 -1.64 14.38
CA GLY A 72 -3.89 -1.33 13.31
C GLY A 72 -4.12 -2.50 12.34
N GLY A 73 -3.07 -3.21 11.95
CA GLY A 73 -3.19 -4.39 11.10
C GLY A 73 -3.85 -5.60 11.76
N GLU A 74 -3.57 -5.85 13.05
CA GLU A 74 -4.26 -6.91 13.83
C GLU A 74 -5.74 -6.58 13.99
N LEU A 75 -6.07 -5.32 14.26
CA LEU A 75 -7.45 -4.87 14.41
C LEU A 75 -8.22 -4.94 13.08
N GLN A 76 -7.57 -4.63 11.97
CA GLN A 76 -8.13 -4.77 10.62
C GLN A 76 -8.46 -6.25 10.31
N ARG A 77 -7.52 -7.16 10.54
CA ARG A 77 -7.73 -8.61 10.34
C ARG A 77 -8.83 -9.15 11.26
N PHE A 78 -8.87 -8.69 12.50
CA PHE A 78 -9.96 -9.01 13.44
C PHE A 78 -11.32 -8.52 12.92
N ALA A 79 -11.39 -7.29 12.40
CA ALA A 79 -12.64 -6.74 11.84
C ALA A 79 -13.14 -7.53 10.63
N ILE A 80 -12.22 -7.98 9.75
CA ILE A 80 -12.55 -8.88 8.65
C ILE A 80 -13.06 -10.21 9.19
N GLY A 81 -12.36 -10.81 10.17
CA GLY A 81 -12.75 -12.06 10.80
C GLY A 81 -14.14 -12.01 11.43
N LEU A 82 -14.49 -10.89 12.09
CA LEU A 82 -15.83 -10.68 12.66
C LEU A 82 -16.95 -10.75 11.62
N VAL A 83 -16.70 -10.33 10.39
CA VAL A 83 -17.66 -10.44 9.29
C VAL A 83 -17.67 -11.86 8.74
N CYS A 84 -16.50 -12.48 8.56
CA CYS A 84 -16.35 -13.80 7.94
C CYS A 84 -16.93 -14.97 8.78
N VAL A 85 -17.08 -14.81 10.09
CA VAL A 85 -17.68 -15.84 10.95
C VAL A 85 -19.20 -15.77 11.03
N GLN A 86 -19.82 -14.71 10.49
CA GLN A 86 -21.27 -14.51 10.49
C GLN A 86 -21.90 -15.06 9.21
N GLN A 87 -23.14 -15.50 9.29
CA GLN A 87 -23.95 -15.87 8.13
C GLN A 87 -24.79 -14.67 7.70
N ALA A 88 -24.69 -14.28 6.43
CA ALA A 88 -25.43 -13.18 5.84
C ALA A 88 -25.70 -13.45 4.35
N ASP A 89 -26.68 -12.73 3.78
CA ASP A 89 -26.97 -12.75 2.34
C ASP A 89 -26.09 -11.74 1.61
N VAL A 90 -25.68 -10.65 2.31
CA VAL A 90 -24.84 -9.59 1.77
C VAL A 90 -23.68 -9.29 2.71
N TYR A 91 -22.46 -9.43 2.21
CA TYR A 91 -21.24 -9.07 2.92
C TYR A 91 -20.66 -7.80 2.31
N MET A 92 -20.42 -6.79 3.14
CA MET A 92 -19.83 -5.52 2.70
C MET A 92 -18.50 -5.26 3.40
N PHE A 93 -17.46 -4.96 2.64
CA PHE A 93 -16.13 -4.65 3.17
C PHE A 93 -15.67 -3.28 2.65
N ASP A 94 -15.45 -2.35 3.56
CA ASP A 94 -14.94 -1.03 3.24
C ASP A 94 -13.44 -0.95 3.55
N GLU A 95 -12.62 -0.86 2.50
CA GLU A 95 -11.15 -0.85 2.52
C GLU A 95 -10.54 -1.98 3.39
N PRO A 96 -10.76 -3.25 3.05
CA PRO A 96 -10.22 -4.36 3.85
C PRO A 96 -8.69 -4.47 3.83
N SER A 97 -8.00 -3.90 2.84
CA SER A 97 -6.53 -3.97 2.72
C SER A 97 -5.78 -2.92 3.53
N SER A 98 -6.47 -1.91 4.10
CA SER A 98 -5.84 -0.84 4.86
C SER A 98 -5.05 -1.40 6.06
N TYR A 99 -3.86 -0.83 6.35
CA TYR A 99 -2.91 -1.25 7.40
C TYR A 99 -2.26 -2.64 7.21
N LEU A 100 -2.61 -3.37 6.17
CA LEU A 100 -2.09 -4.72 5.91
C LEU A 100 -0.87 -4.66 4.96
N ASP A 101 0.11 -5.51 5.20
CA ASP A 101 1.17 -5.78 4.23
C ASP A 101 0.67 -6.66 3.08
N VAL A 102 1.49 -6.85 2.05
CA VAL A 102 1.10 -7.58 0.83
C VAL A 102 0.60 -8.99 1.13
N LYS A 103 1.27 -9.73 2.04
CA LYS A 103 0.88 -11.08 2.44
C LYS A 103 -0.50 -11.08 3.11
N GLN A 104 -0.69 -10.19 4.06
CA GLN A 104 -1.94 -10.05 4.81
C GLN A 104 -3.10 -9.58 3.93
N ARG A 105 -2.85 -8.67 2.96
CA ARG A 105 -3.85 -8.26 1.96
C ARG A 105 -4.35 -9.43 1.14
N LEU A 106 -3.44 -10.29 0.67
CA LEU A 106 -3.80 -11.47 -0.11
C LEU A 106 -4.53 -12.52 0.73
N ALA A 107 -4.12 -12.73 1.97
CA ALA A 107 -4.82 -13.62 2.90
C ALA A 107 -6.25 -13.14 3.17
N ALA A 108 -6.42 -11.83 3.42
CA ALA A 108 -7.72 -11.20 3.57
C ALA A 108 -8.59 -11.36 2.31
N ALA A 109 -8.02 -11.12 1.13
CA ALA A 109 -8.71 -11.27 -0.14
C ALA A 109 -9.15 -12.73 -0.40
N ARG A 110 -8.32 -13.73 -0.06
CA ARG A 110 -8.70 -15.15 -0.13
C ARG A 110 -9.88 -15.43 0.79
N MET A 111 -9.80 -15.02 2.05
CA MET A 111 -10.85 -15.24 3.03
C MET A 111 -12.20 -14.61 2.61
N ILE A 112 -12.16 -13.39 2.05
CA ILE A 112 -13.35 -12.71 1.54
C ILE A 112 -13.95 -13.47 0.33
N ARG A 113 -13.12 -13.98 -0.59
CA ARG A 113 -13.60 -14.78 -1.72
C ARG A 113 -14.25 -16.10 -1.30
N GLU A 114 -13.80 -16.72 -0.22
CA GLU A 114 -14.37 -17.97 0.31
C GLU A 114 -15.79 -17.78 0.87
N LEU A 115 -16.22 -16.55 1.14
CA LEU A 115 -17.61 -16.24 1.53
C LEU A 115 -18.59 -16.37 0.36
N LEU A 116 -18.11 -16.28 -0.88
CA LEU A 116 -18.98 -16.24 -2.05
C LEU A 116 -19.67 -17.58 -2.28
N ARG A 117 -20.98 -17.59 -2.14
CA ARG A 117 -21.90 -18.70 -2.44
C ARG A 117 -22.83 -18.30 -3.59
N PRO A 118 -23.53 -19.24 -4.23
CA PRO A 118 -24.37 -18.94 -5.39
C PRO A 118 -25.45 -17.87 -5.16
N ASP A 119 -25.97 -17.78 -3.93
CA ASP A 119 -27.05 -16.86 -3.56
C ASP A 119 -26.60 -15.67 -2.71
N ASP A 120 -25.32 -15.57 -2.39
CA ASP A 120 -24.75 -14.53 -1.55
C ASP A 120 -24.09 -13.44 -2.40
N TYR A 121 -24.09 -12.21 -1.87
CA TYR A 121 -23.43 -11.06 -2.49
C TYR A 121 -22.25 -10.57 -1.65
N VAL A 122 -21.12 -10.34 -2.27
CA VAL A 122 -19.93 -9.74 -1.64
C VAL A 122 -19.61 -8.43 -2.33
N ILE A 123 -19.71 -7.32 -1.61
CA ILE A 123 -19.44 -5.97 -2.10
C ILE A 123 -18.21 -5.45 -1.37
N VAL A 124 -17.20 -5.02 -2.12
CA VAL A 124 -15.94 -4.53 -1.56
C VAL A 124 -15.60 -3.17 -2.15
N VAL A 125 -15.30 -2.19 -1.29
CA VAL A 125 -14.68 -0.93 -1.65
C VAL A 125 -13.20 -1.05 -1.42
N GLU A 126 -12.39 -0.81 -2.46
CA GLU A 126 -10.95 -1.01 -2.36
C GLU A 126 -10.19 -0.04 -3.28
N HIS A 127 -9.00 0.38 -2.84
CA HIS A 127 -8.12 1.29 -3.57
C HIS A 127 -6.85 0.61 -4.11
N ASP A 128 -6.51 -0.58 -3.61
CA ASP A 128 -5.40 -1.37 -4.13
C ASP A 128 -5.84 -2.16 -5.37
N LEU A 129 -5.35 -1.74 -6.54
CA LEU A 129 -5.72 -2.35 -7.81
C LEU A 129 -5.25 -3.81 -7.94
N SER A 130 -4.19 -4.21 -7.23
CA SER A 130 -3.73 -5.61 -7.19
C SER A 130 -4.71 -6.48 -6.41
N VAL A 131 -5.18 -5.98 -5.27
CA VAL A 131 -6.19 -6.65 -4.45
C VAL A 131 -7.51 -6.74 -5.20
N LEU A 132 -7.94 -5.65 -5.87
CA LEU A 132 -9.14 -5.65 -6.71
C LEU A 132 -9.06 -6.70 -7.84
N ASP A 133 -7.92 -6.78 -8.53
CA ASP A 133 -7.73 -7.74 -9.64
C ASP A 133 -7.82 -9.19 -9.16
N TYR A 134 -7.35 -9.47 -7.93
CA TYR A 134 -7.42 -10.79 -7.31
C TYR A 134 -8.81 -11.13 -6.77
N LEU A 135 -9.44 -10.16 -6.09
CA LEU A 135 -10.65 -10.34 -5.30
C LEU A 135 -11.92 -10.39 -6.15
N SER A 136 -12.02 -9.52 -7.16
CA SER A 136 -13.28 -9.21 -7.84
C SER A 136 -13.56 -10.10 -9.04
N ASP A 137 -14.84 -10.25 -9.38
CA ASP A 137 -15.30 -10.79 -10.66
C ASP A 137 -15.85 -9.65 -11.55
N PHE A 138 -16.43 -8.62 -10.93
CA PHE A 138 -16.91 -7.41 -11.59
C PHE A 138 -16.43 -6.17 -10.84
N ILE A 139 -16.27 -5.07 -11.56
CA ILE A 139 -15.88 -3.77 -11.02
C ILE A 139 -16.87 -2.69 -11.51
N CYS A 140 -17.34 -1.89 -10.54
CA CYS A 140 -18.00 -0.63 -10.80
C CYS A 140 -17.02 0.52 -10.49
N VAL A 141 -16.84 1.44 -11.43
CA VAL A 141 -16.03 2.63 -11.21
C VAL A 141 -16.90 3.74 -10.64
N LEU A 142 -16.43 4.34 -9.53
CA LEU A 142 -17.07 5.51 -8.95
C LEU A 142 -16.30 6.75 -9.40
N TYR A 143 -16.99 7.73 -9.93
CA TYR A 143 -16.41 9.00 -10.34
C TYR A 143 -17.33 10.17 -10.00
N GLY A 144 -16.78 11.36 -9.92
CA GLY A 144 -17.57 12.56 -9.61
C GLY A 144 -16.74 13.69 -9.01
N ARG A 145 -17.43 14.68 -8.50
CA ARG A 145 -16.85 15.80 -7.76
C ARG A 145 -17.20 15.67 -6.27
N PRO A 146 -16.21 15.59 -5.37
CA PRO A 146 -16.47 15.53 -3.94
C PRO A 146 -17.47 16.62 -3.49
N ALA A 147 -18.44 16.25 -2.66
CA ALA A 147 -19.52 17.10 -2.14
C ALA A 147 -20.47 17.72 -3.20
N VAL A 148 -20.35 17.35 -4.46
CA VAL A 148 -21.22 17.87 -5.56
C VAL A 148 -22.05 16.75 -6.18
N TYR A 149 -21.41 15.73 -6.72
CA TYR A 149 -22.09 14.55 -7.30
C TYR A 149 -21.16 13.36 -7.34
N GLY A 150 -21.75 12.16 -7.31
CA GLY A 150 -21.08 10.90 -7.53
C GLY A 150 -21.91 10.03 -8.48
N VAL A 151 -21.24 9.32 -9.37
CA VAL A 151 -21.83 8.39 -10.32
C VAL A 151 -21.15 7.04 -10.18
N VAL A 152 -21.92 5.97 -10.29
CA VAL A 152 -21.44 4.58 -10.29
C VAL A 152 -21.69 4.01 -11.67
N THR A 153 -20.66 3.46 -12.32
CA THR A 153 -20.80 2.82 -13.62
C THR A 153 -21.53 1.49 -13.52
N LEU A 154 -22.02 1.00 -14.64
CA LEU A 154 -22.44 -0.40 -14.74
C LEU A 154 -21.26 -1.33 -14.46
N PRO A 155 -21.52 -2.55 -13.95
CA PRO A 155 -20.49 -3.54 -13.70
C PRO A 155 -19.79 -3.95 -15.01
N ALA A 156 -18.48 -3.87 -15.00
CA ALA A 156 -17.61 -4.34 -16.08
C ALA A 156 -16.76 -5.53 -15.60
N SER A 157 -16.18 -6.27 -16.53
CA SER A 157 -15.18 -7.28 -16.16
C SER A 157 -14.00 -6.61 -15.44
N VAL A 158 -13.32 -7.35 -14.55
CA VAL A 158 -12.20 -6.82 -13.73
C VAL A 158 -11.17 -6.10 -14.59
N ARG A 159 -10.74 -6.71 -15.70
CA ARG A 159 -9.77 -6.11 -16.61
C ARG A 159 -10.27 -4.81 -17.21
N GLU A 160 -11.48 -4.83 -17.74
CA GLU A 160 -12.10 -3.67 -18.39
C GLU A 160 -12.34 -2.54 -17.40
N GLY A 161 -12.95 -2.83 -16.23
CA GLY A 161 -13.23 -1.82 -15.21
C GLY A 161 -11.97 -1.13 -14.70
N ILE A 162 -10.87 -1.88 -14.43
CA ILE A 162 -9.61 -1.29 -14.04
C ILE A 162 -9.00 -0.46 -15.17
N ASN A 163 -9.06 -0.92 -16.42
CA ASN A 163 -8.53 -0.16 -17.54
C ASN A 163 -9.32 1.13 -17.79
N VAL A 164 -10.66 1.09 -17.71
CA VAL A 164 -11.52 2.28 -17.74
C VAL A 164 -11.12 3.29 -16.65
N PHE A 165 -10.90 2.80 -15.42
CA PHE A 165 -10.44 3.66 -14.35
C PHE A 165 -9.06 4.28 -14.64
N LEU A 166 -8.11 3.51 -15.19
CA LEU A 166 -6.77 3.99 -15.52
C LEU A 166 -6.80 4.99 -16.71
N ASP A 167 -7.61 4.73 -17.71
CA ASP A 167 -7.73 5.62 -18.87
C ASP A 167 -8.51 6.90 -18.57
N GLY A 168 -9.31 6.91 -17.49
CA GLY A 168 -10.16 8.04 -17.14
C GLY A 168 -11.28 8.31 -18.15
N HIS A 169 -11.65 7.29 -18.94
CA HIS A 169 -12.65 7.37 -20.00
C HIS A 169 -13.56 6.14 -19.98
N ILE A 170 -14.87 6.35 -20.00
CA ILE A 170 -15.90 5.32 -20.07
C ILE A 170 -16.37 5.21 -21.53
N PRO A 171 -15.97 4.17 -22.28
CA PRO A 171 -16.26 4.07 -23.72
C PRO A 171 -17.75 3.96 -24.02
N THR A 172 -18.49 3.23 -23.17
CA THR A 172 -19.94 3.00 -23.34
C THR A 172 -20.78 4.27 -23.28
N GLU A 173 -20.33 5.25 -22.51
CA GLU A 173 -21.02 6.53 -22.30
C GLU A 173 -20.32 7.67 -23.05
N ASN A 174 -19.21 7.39 -23.72
CA ASN A 174 -18.31 8.38 -24.32
C ASN A 174 -17.98 9.53 -23.35
N LEU A 175 -17.77 9.21 -22.09
CA LEU A 175 -17.56 10.16 -21.02
C LEU A 175 -16.13 10.06 -20.49
N ARG A 176 -15.44 11.20 -20.48
CA ARG A 176 -14.12 11.35 -19.90
C ARG A 176 -14.24 12.03 -18.54
N PHE A 177 -13.85 11.32 -17.46
CA PHE A 177 -13.88 11.85 -16.09
C PHE A 177 -12.49 12.28 -15.58
N ARG A 178 -11.41 11.97 -16.34
CA ARG A 178 -10.06 12.45 -16.09
C ARG A 178 -9.35 12.79 -17.39
N GLU A 179 -8.65 13.92 -17.43
CA GLU A 179 -7.97 14.41 -18.63
C GLU A 179 -6.77 13.54 -19.02
N GLU A 180 -5.99 13.09 -18.00
CA GLU A 180 -4.80 12.28 -18.20
C GLU A 180 -5.07 10.81 -17.89
N SER A 181 -4.61 9.91 -18.76
CA SER A 181 -4.55 8.48 -18.46
C SER A 181 -3.42 8.15 -17.49
N LEU A 182 -3.65 7.18 -16.62
CA LEU A 182 -2.64 6.66 -15.69
C LEU A 182 -1.94 5.47 -16.35
N THR A 183 -0.78 5.72 -16.95
CA THR A 183 0.01 4.68 -17.61
C THR A 183 1.13 4.17 -16.71
N PHE A 184 1.31 2.86 -16.69
CA PHE A 184 2.41 2.18 -15.99
C PHE A 184 3.49 1.83 -17.01
N ARG A 185 4.53 2.65 -17.12
CA ARG A 185 5.76 2.25 -17.80
C ARG A 185 6.74 1.80 -16.72
N ILE A 186 6.81 0.51 -16.50
CA ILE A 186 7.94 -0.07 -15.78
C ILE A 186 9.10 0.04 -16.74
N ALA A 187 10.16 0.74 -16.35
CA ALA A 187 11.40 0.74 -17.11
C ALA A 187 11.83 -0.73 -17.24
N GLU A 188 12.02 -1.20 -18.46
CA GLU A 188 12.68 -2.48 -18.68
C GLU A 188 14.02 -2.38 -17.96
N ALA A 189 14.21 -3.25 -16.96
CA ALA A 189 15.43 -3.28 -16.21
C ALA A 189 16.53 -3.70 -17.16
N GLY A 190 17.26 -2.70 -17.67
CA GLY A 190 18.53 -2.98 -18.32
C GLY A 190 19.39 -3.75 -17.34
N ASP A 191 19.93 -4.87 -17.78
CA ASP A 191 20.89 -5.68 -17.07
C ASP A 191 21.96 -4.79 -16.42
N ASP A 192 22.24 -5.06 -15.15
CA ASP A 192 23.33 -4.48 -14.36
C ASP A 192 23.56 -2.99 -14.65
N ILE A 193 22.88 -2.13 -13.91
CA ILE A 193 23.29 -0.73 -13.82
C ILE A 193 24.75 -0.76 -13.40
N MET A 194 25.65 -0.52 -14.34
CA MET A 194 27.08 -0.32 -14.03
C MET A 194 27.13 0.86 -13.07
N ILE A 195 27.30 0.55 -11.79
CA ILE A 195 27.43 1.57 -10.74
C ILE A 195 28.70 2.36 -11.08
N ASP A 196 28.50 3.59 -11.53
CA ASP A 196 29.61 4.51 -11.73
C ASP A 196 30.27 4.74 -10.36
N LYS A 197 31.47 4.16 -10.20
CA LYS A 197 32.17 4.14 -8.90
C LYS A 197 32.44 5.53 -8.34
N ASP A 198 32.47 6.55 -9.20
CA ASP A 198 32.73 7.93 -8.81
C ASP A 198 31.50 8.64 -8.21
N ARG A 199 30.31 8.04 -8.32
CA ARG A 199 29.04 8.56 -7.79
C ARG A 199 28.32 7.61 -6.83
N ALA A 200 29.00 6.57 -6.38
CA ALA A 200 28.42 5.57 -5.50
C ALA A 200 28.52 6.00 -4.02
N PHE A 201 27.40 6.05 -3.35
CA PHE A 201 27.31 6.10 -1.90
C PHE A 201 27.22 4.68 -1.33
N SER A 202 27.68 4.47 -0.11
CA SER A 202 27.61 3.17 0.53
C SER A 202 27.23 3.28 1.99
N TYR A 203 26.56 2.26 2.50
CA TYR A 203 26.37 2.04 3.91
C TYR A 203 26.97 0.69 4.32
N PRO A 204 27.58 0.60 5.53
CA PRO A 204 28.20 -0.63 6.00
C PRO A 204 27.17 -1.67 6.41
N LYS A 205 27.60 -2.91 6.61
CA LYS A 205 26.80 -3.91 7.32
C LYS A 205 26.49 -3.40 8.71
N MET A 206 25.22 -3.46 9.11
CA MET A 206 24.73 -2.94 10.39
C MET A 206 23.88 -3.99 11.11
N GLU A 207 23.90 -3.91 12.43
CA GLU A 207 23.05 -4.75 13.27
C GLU A 207 22.38 -3.88 14.34
N LYS A 208 21.14 -4.22 14.67
CA LYS A 208 20.36 -3.53 15.71
C LYS A 208 19.45 -4.48 16.45
N THR A 209 19.53 -4.42 17.76
CA THR A 209 18.61 -5.14 18.66
C THR A 209 17.70 -4.13 19.35
N LEU A 210 16.40 -4.35 19.29
CA LEU A 210 15.35 -3.54 19.92
C LEU A 210 14.47 -4.47 20.75
N GLY A 211 14.71 -4.55 22.05
CA GLY A 211 14.07 -5.54 22.91
C GLY A 211 14.36 -6.96 22.43
N ASN A 212 13.34 -7.70 22.03
CA ASN A 212 13.50 -9.07 21.50
C ASN A 212 13.70 -9.13 19.98
N PHE A 213 13.61 -8.00 19.29
CA PHE A 213 13.76 -7.94 17.84
C PHE A 213 15.21 -7.70 17.43
N HIS A 214 15.74 -8.54 16.55
CA HIS A 214 17.10 -8.43 16.00
C HIS A 214 17.04 -8.18 14.49
N LEU A 215 17.64 -7.07 14.04
CA LEU A 215 17.76 -6.68 12.65
C LEU A 215 19.21 -6.72 12.19
N THR A 216 19.48 -7.49 11.14
CA THR A 216 20.76 -7.48 10.42
C THR A 216 20.57 -6.82 9.05
N ILE A 217 21.43 -5.89 8.68
CA ILE A 217 21.40 -5.18 7.40
C ILE A 217 22.71 -5.46 6.68
N ASP A 218 22.64 -6.06 5.49
CA ASP A 218 23.82 -6.25 4.65
C ASP A 218 24.33 -4.91 4.13
N SER A 219 25.64 -4.80 3.89
CA SER A 219 26.21 -3.61 3.25
C SER A 219 25.63 -3.38 1.87
N GLY A 220 25.35 -2.14 1.52
CA GLY A 220 24.80 -1.78 0.24
C GLY A 220 25.47 -0.56 -0.39
N GLN A 221 25.32 -0.45 -1.70
CA GLN A 221 25.75 0.69 -2.49
C GLN A 221 24.56 1.22 -3.28
N PHE A 222 24.50 2.53 -3.47
CA PHE A 222 23.49 3.24 -4.22
C PHE A 222 24.07 4.46 -4.91
N THR A 223 23.37 4.96 -5.93
CA THR A 223 23.81 6.09 -6.75
C THR A 223 22.85 7.26 -6.65
N ASP A 224 23.23 8.40 -7.20
CA ASP A 224 22.32 9.52 -7.42
C ASP A 224 21.29 9.17 -8.51
N SER A 225 20.15 9.86 -8.50
CA SER A 225 19.01 9.65 -9.42
C SER A 225 18.40 8.24 -9.35
N GLU A 226 18.41 7.61 -8.17
CA GLU A 226 17.96 6.25 -7.94
C GLU A 226 16.86 6.19 -6.87
N ILE A 227 15.84 5.38 -7.11
CA ILE A 227 14.81 5.05 -6.11
C ILE A 227 14.96 3.59 -5.71
N ILE A 228 15.22 3.37 -4.43
CA ILE A 228 15.32 2.05 -3.84
C ILE A 228 14.06 1.79 -3.00
N VAL A 229 13.26 0.81 -3.41
CA VAL A 229 12.07 0.43 -2.67
C VAL A 229 12.39 -0.69 -1.68
N MET A 230 11.93 -0.54 -0.45
CA MET A 230 12.07 -1.53 0.61
C MET A 230 10.79 -2.35 0.71
N MET A 231 10.90 -3.64 0.45
CA MET A 231 9.81 -4.60 0.46
C MET A 231 9.98 -5.64 1.59
N GLY A 232 8.88 -6.13 2.12
CA GLY A 232 8.87 -7.13 3.20
C GLY A 232 7.65 -7.00 4.09
N GLU A 233 7.41 -8.01 4.94
CA GLU A 233 6.29 -8.05 5.89
C GLU A 233 6.37 -6.91 6.93
N ASN A 234 5.24 -6.61 7.55
CA ASN A 234 5.21 -5.66 8.68
C ASN A 234 6.04 -6.20 9.85
N GLY A 235 6.72 -5.30 10.58
CA GLY A 235 7.58 -5.71 11.71
C GLY A 235 8.95 -6.28 11.32
N THR A 236 9.35 -6.25 10.04
CA THR A 236 10.69 -6.70 9.58
C THR A 236 11.79 -5.65 9.70
N GLY A 237 11.47 -4.43 10.17
CA GLY A 237 12.47 -3.42 10.49
C GLY A 237 12.75 -2.37 9.41
N LYS A 238 11.90 -2.24 8.38
CA LYS A 238 12.04 -1.23 7.32
C LYS A 238 12.19 0.20 7.87
N THR A 239 11.24 0.64 8.70
CA THR A 239 11.31 1.96 9.37
C THR A 239 12.52 2.10 10.28
N THR A 240 12.98 1.00 10.93
CA THR A 240 14.19 0.99 11.75
C THR A 240 15.42 1.27 10.89
N PHE A 241 15.53 0.64 9.72
CA PHE A 241 16.60 0.91 8.76
C PHE A 241 16.61 2.37 8.33
N CYS A 242 15.45 2.94 7.96
CA CYS A 242 15.33 4.38 7.66
C CYS A 242 15.85 5.26 8.79
N LYS A 243 15.47 4.97 10.05
CA LYS A 243 15.94 5.72 11.22
C LYS A 243 17.44 5.56 11.48
N MET A 244 18.02 4.40 11.14
CA MET A 244 19.46 4.17 11.25
C MET A 244 20.23 4.96 10.19
N LEU A 245 19.77 4.96 8.93
CA LEU A 245 20.34 5.79 7.87
C LEU A 245 20.26 7.28 8.22
N ALA A 246 19.13 7.72 8.79
CA ALA A 246 18.94 9.11 9.24
C ALA A 246 19.75 9.47 10.51
N GLY A 247 20.51 8.52 11.08
CA GLY A 247 21.26 8.76 12.31
C GLY A 247 20.41 8.92 13.58
N ALA A 248 19.09 8.72 13.47
CA ALA A 248 18.19 8.79 14.63
C ALA A 248 18.34 7.60 15.58
N ILE A 249 18.79 6.46 15.06
CA ILE A 249 19.11 5.26 15.81
C ILE A 249 20.52 4.82 15.44
N LYS A 250 21.39 4.57 16.43
CA LYS A 250 22.75 4.09 16.18
C LYS A 250 22.78 2.56 16.07
N PRO A 251 23.58 2.00 15.13
CA PRO A 251 23.88 0.56 15.10
C PRO A 251 24.51 0.08 16.40
N ASP A 252 24.32 -1.20 16.76
CA ASP A 252 24.86 -1.77 18.01
C ASP A 252 26.38 -2.01 17.94
N GLY A 253 26.93 -2.26 16.76
CA GLY A 253 28.37 -2.54 16.53
C GLY A 253 29.25 -1.30 16.45
N GLY A 254 28.76 -0.09 16.76
CA GLY A 254 29.56 1.15 16.69
C GLY A 254 29.99 1.56 15.28
N GLN A 255 29.43 0.94 14.25
CA GLN A 255 29.70 1.25 12.85
C GLN A 255 29.23 2.66 12.51
N ASN A 256 30.13 3.45 11.95
CA ASN A 256 29.80 4.80 11.53
C ASN A 256 29.02 4.76 10.20
N VAL A 257 27.75 5.08 10.24
CA VAL A 257 27.00 5.44 9.02
C VAL A 257 27.56 6.80 8.58
N PRO A 258 28.02 6.96 7.32
CA PRO A 258 28.49 8.26 6.86
C PRO A 258 27.42 9.33 7.11
N PRO A 259 27.79 10.54 7.56
CA PRO A 259 26.82 11.62 7.76
C PRO A 259 26.23 11.99 6.41
N MET A 260 24.93 11.80 6.25
CA MET A 260 24.17 12.10 5.06
C MET A 260 23.13 13.18 5.38
N ASN A 261 22.94 14.10 4.42
CA ASN A 261 21.88 15.09 4.55
C ASN A 261 20.54 14.45 4.11
N ILE A 262 19.70 14.13 5.08
CA ILE A 262 18.50 13.32 4.88
C ILE A 262 17.24 14.10 5.20
N SER A 263 16.27 14.05 4.29
CA SER A 263 14.88 14.42 4.55
C SER A 263 14.03 13.17 4.77
N MET A 264 13.20 13.17 5.80
CA MET A 264 12.37 12.00 6.13
C MET A 264 10.89 12.35 6.21
N LYS A 265 10.06 11.63 5.46
CA LYS A 265 8.62 11.54 5.67
C LYS A 265 8.35 10.31 6.54
N PRO A 266 7.91 10.48 7.80
CA PRO A 266 7.63 9.35 8.69
C PRO A 266 6.32 8.65 8.30
N GLN A 267 6.16 7.40 8.71
CA GLN A 267 4.92 6.61 8.52
C GLN A 267 3.72 7.29 9.19
N THR A 268 3.84 7.63 10.47
CA THR A 268 2.77 8.29 11.23
C THR A 268 2.97 9.79 11.24
N ILE A 269 1.97 10.53 10.81
CA ILE A 269 1.99 11.99 10.77
C ILE A 269 1.05 12.51 11.85
N THR A 270 1.63 13.23 12.82
CA THR A 270 0.86 13.89 13.88
C THR A 270 0.84 15.40 13.61
N PRO A 271 -0.31 16.02 13.35
CA PRO A 271 -0.41 17.44 13.05
C PRO A 271 -0.20 18.27 14.32
N LYS A 272 1.07 18.66 14.60
CA LYS A 272 1.43 19.50 15.77
C LYS A 272 1.46 20.99 15.46
N PHE A 273 1.43 21.36 14.18
CA PHE A 273 1.53 22.76 13.77
C PHE A 273 0.17 23.45 13.93
N GLN A 274 0.16 24.57 14.63
CA GLN A 274 -1.00 25.45 14.76
C GLN A 274 -0.91 26.55 13.70
N GLY A 275 -1.75 26.46 12.68
CA GLY A 275 -1.78 27.37 11.55
C GLY A 275 -2.08 26.66 10.23
N THR A 276 -2.14 27.44 9.16
CA THR A 276 -2.50 26.94 7.83
C THR A 276 -1.35 26.19 7.15
N VAL A 277 -1.70 25.36 6.16
CA VAL A 277 -0.72 24.64 5.32
C VAL A 277 0.24 25.66 4.66
N ARG A 278 -0.27 26.78 4.16
CA ARG A 278 0.52 27.86 3.59
C ARG A 278 1.57 28.40 4.56
N GLN A 279 1.19 28.66 5.79
CA GLN A 279 2.11 29.14 6.83
C GLN A 279 3.18 28.07 7.15
N LEU A 280 2.78 26.79 7.18
CA LEU A 280 3.71 25.69 7.39
C LEU A 280 4.77 25.62 6.29
N PHE A 281 4.35 25.72 5.01
CA PHE A 281 5.27 25.70 3.87
C PHE A 281 6.22 26.91 3.87
N PHE A 282 5.71 28.10 4.11
CA PHE A 282 6.56 29.29 4.25
C PHE A 282 7.57 29.17 5.39
N LYS A 283 7.19 28.52 6.49
CA LYS A 283 8.08 28.33 7.64
C LYS A 283 9.16 27.28 7.39
N LYS A 284 8.82 26.18 6.69
CA LYS A 284 9.68 24.99 6.60
C LYS A 284 10.41 24.87 5.28
N ILE A 285 9.76 25.18 4.16
CA ILE A 285 10.25 24.93 2.80
C ILE A 285 10.11 26.16 1.89
N LYS A 286 10.25 27.37 2.43
CA LYS A 286 10.02 28.62 1.69
C LYS A 286 10.71 28.66 0.33
N ALA A 287 11.98 28.30 0.26
CA ALA A 287 12.76 28.36 -0.99
C ALA A 287 12.17 27.41 -2.06
N ALA A 288 11.86 26.16 -1.70
CA ALA A 288 11.23 25.20 -2.60
C ALA A 288 9.81 25.65 -2.97
N PHE A 289 9.01 26.08 -2.01
CA PHE A 289 7.63 26.52 -2.24
C PHE A 289 7.52 27.71 -3.21
N LEU A 290 8.49 28.61 -3.24
CA LEU A 290 8.55 29.73 -4.18
C LEU A 290 9.19 29.38 -5.53
N SER A 291 9.78 28.19 -5.68
CA SER A 291 10.39 27.73 -6.93
C SER A 291 9.32 27.37 -7.96
N PRO A 292 9.33 27.98 -9.17
CA PRO A 292 8.36 27.63 -10.21
C PRO A 292 8.42 26.14 -10.62
N GLN A 293 9.62 25.55 -10.62
CA GLN A 293 9.79 24.14 -10.93
C GLN A 293 9.14 23.25 -9.87
N PHE A 294 9.38 23.51 -8.59
CA PHE A 294 8.77 22.77 -7.50
C PHE A 294 7.23 22.90 -7.50
N GLN A 295 6.72 24.09 -7.81
CA GLN A 295 5.29 24.30 -7.97
C GLN A 295 4.70 23.43 -9.08
N THR A 296 5.37 23.32 -10.22
CA THR A 296 4.89 22.52 -11.36
C THR A 296 5.09 21.03 -11.15
N ASP A 297 6.21 20.62 -10.59
CA ASP A 297 6.58 19.20 -10.51
C ASP A 297 6.00 18.48 -9.28
N VAL A 298 5.76 19.21 -8.18
CA VAL A 298 5.36 18.62 -6.90
C VAL A 298 4.02 19.17 -6.39
N TYR A 299 3.90 20.49 -6.27
CA TYR A 299 2.77 21.11 -5.59
C TYR A 299 1.44 20.96 -6.36
N LYS A 300 1.40 21.40 -7.62
CA LYS A 300 0.19 21.38 -8.45
C LYS A 300 -0.37 19.98 -8.71
N PRO A 301 0.47 18.97 -9.07
CA PRO A 301 -0.05 17.63 -9.30
C PRO A 301 -0.74 17.02 -8.08
N LEU A 302 -0.27 17.35 -6.88
CA LEU A 302 -0.88 16.89 -5.62
C LEU A 302 -2.11 17.70 -5.19
N LYS A 303 -2.59 18.66 -6.01
CA LYS A 303 -3.82 19.44 -5.81
C LYS A 303 -3.91 20.07 -4.42
N LEU A 304 -2.84 20.73 -3.97
CA LEU A 304 -2.81 21.35 -2.65
C LEU A 304 -3.56 22.70 -2.59
N ASP A 305 -3.85 23.32 -3.73
CA ASP A 305 -4.60 24.58 -3.79
C ASP A 305 -5.97 24.47 -3.12
N ASP A 306 -6.58 23.27 -3.16
CA ASP A 306 -7.92 23.05 -2.62
C ASP A 306 -8.00 23.22 -1.09
N PHE A 307 -6.87 23.08 -0.38
CA PHE A 307 -6.83 23.15 1.09
C PHE A 307 -5.61 23.87 1.66
N ILE A 308 -4.91 24.65 0.85
CA ILE A 308 -3.67 25.38 1.26
C ILE A 308 -3.90 26.37 2.41
N ASP A 309 -5.09 26.91 2.52
CA ASP A 309 -5.46 27.90 3.56
C ASP A 309 -6.22 27.23 4.75
N GLN A 310 -6.40 25.91 4.72
CA GLN A 310 -6.95 25.16 5.85
C GLN A 310 -5.90 24.99 6.96
N GLU A 311 -6.36 24.88 8.20
CA GLU A 311 -5.51 24.54 9.35
C GLU A 311 -5.02 23.11 9.26
N VAL A 312 -3.74 22.90 9.53
CA VAL A 312 -3.10 21.58 9.44
C VAL A 312 -3.77 20.53 10.34
N GLN A 313 -4.34 20.98 11.45
CA GLN A 313 -5.02 20.09 12.41
C GLN A 313 -6.38 19.56 11.90
N ASN A 314 -6.99 20.26 10.94
CA ASN A 314 -8.32 19.94 10.42
C ASN A 314 -8.26 19.15 9.09
N LEU A 315 -7.06 18.81 8.62
CA LEU A 315 -6.88 18.06 7.38
C LEU A 315 -7.33 16.60 7.53
N SER A 316 -7.93 16.07 6.49
CA SER A 316 -8.18 14.63 6.34
C SER A 316 -6.85 13.86 6.26
N GLY A 317 -6.90 12.54 6.47
CA GLY A 317 -5.70 11.69 6.38
C GLY A 317 -4.98 11.80 5.03
N GLY A 318 -5.71 11.82 3.93
CA GLY A 318 -5.15 11.95 2.57
C GLY A 318 -4.57 13.35 2.29
N GLU A 319 -5.20 14.41 2.76
CA GLU A 319 -4.68 15.79 2.66
C GLU A 319 -3.39 15.93 3.46
N LEU A 320 -3.39 15.45 4.70
CA LEU A 320 -2.21 15.47 5.57
C LEU A 320 -1.05 14.68 4.98
N GLN A 321 -1.33 13.54 4.34
CA GLN A 321 -0.35 12.73 3.65
C GLN A 321 0.30 13.48 2.47
N ARG A 322 -0.51 14.15 1.64
CA ARG A 322 -0.02 14.99 0.53
C ARG A 322 0.84 16.16 1.03
N VAL A 323 0.42 16.84 2.10
CA VAL A 323 1.24 17.86 2.76
C VAL A 323 2.58 17.30 3.25
N ALA A 324 2.59 16.12 3.85
CA ALA A 324 3.83 15.50 4.34
C ALA A 324 4.78 15.12 3.21
N ILE A 325 4.28 14.61 2.08
CA ILE A 325 5.09 14.35 0.88
C ILE A 325 5.75 15.64 0.38
N VAL A 326 4.96 16.73 0.23
CA VAL A 326 5.46 18.02 -0.24
C VAL A 326 6.50 18.60 0.72
N LEU A 327 6.27 18.52 2.03
CA LEU A 327 7.24 18.93 3.04
C LEU A 327 8.55 18.15 2.93
N ALA A 328 8.47 16.83 2.81
CA ALA A 328 9.65 16.00 2.72
C ALA A 328 10.48 16.30 1.45
N LEU A 329 9.81 16.42 0.29
CA LEU A 329 10.47 16.73 -0.98
C LEU A 329 10.97 18.19 -1.04
N GLY A 330 10.33 19.12 -0.33
CA GLY A 330 10.72 20.53 -0.29
C GLY A 330 11.89 20.83 0.65
N MET A 331 12.26 19.92 1.55
CA MET A 331 13.45 20.07 2.39
C MET A 331 14.72 19.79 1.57
N PRO A 332 15.74 20.65 1.64
CA PRO A 332 16.99 20.39 0.93
C PRO A 332 17.71 19.21 1.54
N ALA A 333 17.87 18.15 0.76
CA ALA A 333 18.51 16.90 1.17
C ALA A 333 19.22 16.22 -0.01
N ASP A 334 20.11 15.29 0.29
CA ASP A 334 20.75 14.42 -0.70
C ASP A 334 20.04 13.08 -0.80
N ILE A 335 19.42 12.65 0.31
CA ILE A 335 18.66 11.39 0.41
C ILE A 335 17.28 11.69 0.99
N TYR A 336 16.27 11.10 0.37
CA TYR A 336 14.89 11.18 0.80
C TYR A 336 14.42 9.83 1.31
N LEU A 337 14.03 9.76 2.59
CA LEU A 337 13.43 8.57 3.19
C LEU A 337 11.91 8.78 3.25
N ILE A 338 11.17 7.98 2.51
CA ILE A 338 9.72 8.14 2.37
C ILE A 338 9.04 6.86 2.85
N ASP A 339 8.42 6.92 4.02
CA ASP A 339 7.80 5.76 4.66
C ASP A 339 6.28 5.76 4.36
N GLU A 340 5.83 4.77 3.60
CA GLU A 340 4.45 4.54 3.15
C GLU A 340 3.78 5.80 2.53
N PRO A 341 4.25 6.27 1.38
CA PRO A 341 3.63 7.43 0.72
C PRO A 341 2.21 7.18 0.22
N SER A 342 1.80 5.94 -0.03
CA SER A 342 0.44 5.60 -0.50
C SER A 342 -0.62 5.57 0.60
N ALA A 343 -0.22 5.56 1.87
CA ALA A 343 -1.16 5.48 2.99
C ALA A 343 -2.20 6.61 2.94
N TYR A 344 -3.46 6.30 3.21
CA TYR A 344 -4.61 7.23 3.21
C TYR A 344 -4.94 7.87 1.86
N LEU A 345 -4.25 7.51 0.78
CA LEU A 345 -4.52 8.03 -0.56
C LEU A 345 -5.44 7.06 -1.33
N ASP A 346 -6.36 7.63 -2.11
CA ASP A 346 -7.13 6.86 -3.09
C ASP A 346 -6.25 6.38 -4.26
N SER A 347 -6.77 5.49 -5.11
CA SER A 347 -5.99 4.88 -6.20
C SER A 347 -5.40 5.92 -7.17
N GLU A 348 -6.13 7.00 -7.49
CA GLU A 348 -5.63 8.07 -8.35
C GLU A 348 -4.50 8.83 -7.67
N GLN A 349 -4.71 9.23 -6.41
CA GLN A 349 -3.71 9.99 -5.64
C GLN A 349 -2.44 9.18 -5.40
N ARG A 350 -2.53 7.85 -5.19
CA ARG A 350 -1.36 6.97 -5.07
C ARG A 350 -0.48 7.04 -6.31
N ILE A 351 -1.07 6.92 -7.49
CA ILE A 351 -0.33 6.94 -8.76
C ILE A 351 0.27 8.33 -9.02
N VAL A 352 -0.49 9.40 -8.74
CA VAL A 352 0.00 10.77 -8.86
C VAL A 352 1.17 11.01 -7.90
N ALA A 353 1.06 10.57 -6.63
CA ALA A 353 2.13 10.67 -5.65
C ALA A 353 3.39 9.92 -6.10
N ALA A 354 3.25 8.70 -6.62
CA ALA A 354 4.36 7.94 -7.17
C ALA A 354 5.04 8.67 -8.34
N ARG A 355 4.24 9.23 -9.27
CA ARG A 355 4.76 10.01 -10.41
C ARG A 355 5.52 11.25 -9.94
N VAL A 356 4.98 11.97 -8.96
CA VAL A 356 5.60 13.17 -8.38
C VAL A 356 6.94 12.82 -7.72
N ILE A 357 6.98 11.79 -6.90
CA ILE A 357 8.21 11.33 -6.24
C ILE A 357 9.26 10.95 -7.30
N LYS A 358 8.90 10.08 -8.26
CA LYS A 358 9.82 9.61 -9.30
C LYS A 358 10.38 10.78 -10.13
N ARG A 359 9.51 11.67 -10.59
CA ARG A 359 9.91 12.83 -11.38
C ARG A 359 10.83 13.77 -10.59
N PHE A 360 10.49 14.05 -9.32
CA PHE A 360 11.29 14.91 -8.45
C PHE A 360 12.70 14.33 -8.23
N ILE A 361 12.83 13.05 -7.89
CA ILE A 361 14.12 12.40 -7.66
C ILE A 361 14.99 12.40 -8.91
N MET A 362 14.41 12.09 -10.08
CA MET A 362 15.12 12.11 -11.35
C MET A 362 15.61 13.52 -11.74
N HIS A 363 14.75 14.54 -11.61
CA HIS A 363 15.11 15.91 -11.98
C HIS A 363 16.13 16.53 -11.03
N THR A 364 16.05 16.24 -9.75
CA THR A 364 16.97 16.78 -8.74
C THR A 364 18.28 16.00 -8.64
N LYS A 365 18.37 14.84 -9.31
CA LYS A 365 19.50 13.91 -9.24
C LYS A 365 19.83 13.52 -7.80
N LYS A 366 18.80 13.17 -7.03
CA LYS A 366 18.91 12.73 -5.64
C LYS A 366 18.55 11.26 -5.51
N THR A 367 18.72 10.69 -4.34
CA THR A 367 18.36 9.29 -4.06
C THR A 367 17.15 9.24 -3.13
N ALA A 368 16.26 8.30 -3.35
CA ALA A 368 15.18 8.01 -2.41
C ALA A 368 15.18 6.55 -1.96
N PHE A 369 14.91 6.35 -0.66
CA PHE A 369 14.52 5.05 -0.11
C PHE A 369 13.04 5.14 0.25
N VAL A 370 12.25 4.26 -0.32
CA VAL A 370 10.79 4.26 -0.16
C VAL A 370 10.34 2.95 0.45
N VAL A 371 9.61 3.01 1.56
CA VAL A 371 8.89 1.85 2.11
C VAL A 371 7.51 1.85 1.50
N GLU A 372 7.12 0.76 0.84
CA GLU A 372 5.81 0.70 0.19
C GLU A 372 5.21 -0.70 0.28
N HIS A 373 3.89 -0.75 0.48
CA HIS A 373 3.09 -1.97 0.55
C HIS A 373 2.12 -2.13 -0.62
N ASP A 374 1.88 -1.07 -1.39
CA ASP A 374 1.18 -1.15 -2.67
C ASP A 374 2.17 -1.66 -3.73
N PHE A 375 1.96 -2.90 -4.21
CA PHE A 375 2.89 -3.55 -5.13
C PHE A 375 2.98 -2.83 -6.49
N ILE A 376 1.87 -2.26 -6.96
CA ILE A 376 1.85 -1.48 -8.20
C ILE A 376 2.67 -0.20 -8.04
N MET A 377 2.46 0.52 -6.94
CA MET A 377 3.23 1.72 -6.64
C MET A 377 4.71 1.40 -6.40
N ALA A 378 5.01 0.33 -5.68
CA ALA A 378 6.37 -0.14 -5.43
C ALA A 378 7.12 -0.42 -6.74
N THR A 379 6.53 -1.19 -7.64
CA THR A 379 7.14 -1.53 -8.94
C THR A 379 7.23 -0.35 -9.91
N TYR A 380 6.30 0.61 -9.81
CA TYR A 380 6.37 1.84 -10.61
C TYR A 380 7.52 2.76 -10.15
N LEU A 381 7.74 2.87 -8.83
CA LEU A 381 8.77 3.74 -8.26
C LEU A 381 10.17 3.15 -8.42
N ALA A 382 10.34 1.86 -8.15
CA ALA A 382 11.63 1.25 -7.92
C ALA A 382 12.51 1.19 -9.18
N ASP A 383 13.76 1.60 -9.00
CA ASP A 383 14.86 1.24 -9.88
C ASP A 383 15.56 -0.01 -9.32
N ARG A 384 15.69 -0.10 -7.98
CA ARG A 384 16.18 -1.27 -7.26
C ARG A 384 15.35 -1.55 -6.02
N VAL A 385 15.52 -2.75 -5.46
CA VAL A 385 14.75 -3.22 -4.31
C VAL A 385 15.67 -3.72 -3.20
N ILE A 386 15.33 -3.41 -1.95
CA ILE A 386 15.89 -4.07 -0.77
C ILE A 386 14.80 -4.96 -0.18
N LEU A 387 15.05 -6.25 -0.14
CA LEU A 387 14.12 -7.21 0.43
C LEU A 387 14.45 -7.45 1.91
N PHE A 388 13.43 -7.31 2.76
CA PHE A 388 13.46 -7.63 4.17
C PHE A 388 12.83 -9.00 4.40
N GLU A 389 13.60 -9.94 4.94
CA GLU A 389 13.21 -11.33 5.13
C GLU A 389 13.41 -11.76 6.58
N GLY A 390 12.70 -12.79 7.01
CA GLY A 390 12.83 -13.40 8.34
C GLY A 390 11.52 -13.42 9.12
N ALA A 391 11.61 -13.66 10.42
CA ALA A 391 10.46 -13.70 11.31
C ALA A 391 10.12 -12.28 11.82
N PRO A 392 8.96 -11.71 11.47
CA PRO A 392 8.55 -10.39 11.92
C PRO A 392 8.60 -10.25 13.45
N SER A 393 9.09 -9.11 13.92
CA SER A 393 9.22 -8.78 15.35
C SER A 393 10.14 -9.71 16.19
N VAL A 394 10.84 -10.65 15.56
CA VAL A 394 11.80 -11.56 16.20
C VAL A 394 13.19 -11.39 15.61
N LYS A 395 13.37 -11.76 14.35
CA LYS A 395 14.66 -11.68 13.67
C LYS A 395 14.45 -11.46 12.17
N SER A 396 15.04 -10.39 11.66
CA SER A 396 14.94 -10.06 10.24
C SER A 396 16.29 -9.66 9.66
N LYS A 397 16.39 -9.81 8.35
CA LYS A 397 17.55 -9.45 7.56
C LYS A 397 17.11 -8.55 6.40
N ALA A 398 17.76 -7.39 6.24
CA ALA A 398 17.69 -6.58 5.05
C ALA A 398 18.83 -6.98 4.10
N ASN A 399 18.48 -7.42 2.89
CA ASN A 399 19.46 -7.81 1.87
C ASN A 399 20.11 -6.56 1.23
N LYS A 400 21.16 -6.76 0.45
CA LYS A 400 21.72 -5.69 -0.37
C LYS A 400 20.70 -5.24 -1.44
N PRO A 401 20.81 -4.00 -1.96
CA PRO A 401 19.98 -3.56 -3.09
C PRO A 401 20.18 -4.47 -4.30
N GLU A 402 19.07 -5.01 -4.84
CA GLU A 402 19.03 -5.92 -6.01
C GLU A 402 18.22 -5.27 -7.14
N SER A 403 18.33 -5.78 -8.38
CA SER A 403 17.51 -5.31 -9.49
C SER A 403 16.02 -5.50 -9.18
N LEU A 404 15.15 -4.67 -9.78
CA LEU A 404 13.71 -4.76 -9.58
C LEU A 404 13.19 -6.17 -9.90
N LEU A 405 13.63 -6.76 -11.01
CA LEU A 405 13.20 -8.09 -11.43
C LEU A 405 13.61 -9.18 -10.43
N THR A 406 14.88 -9.20 -10.01
CA THR A 406 15.41 -10.18 -9.05
C THR A 406 14.72 -10.06 -7.69
N GLY A 407 14.62 -8.82 -7.18
CA GLY A 407 14.00 -8.56 -5.88
C GLY A 407 12.50 -8.87 -5.86
N CYS A 408 11.76 -8.51 -6.92
CA CYS A 408 10.35 -8.83 -7.03
C CYS A 408 10.11 -10.34 -7.18
N ASN A 409 10.88 -11.04 -8.01
CA ASN A 409 10.75 -12.50 -8.14
C ASN A 409 10.93 -13.20 -6.79
N ARG A 410 11.97 -12.85 -6.04
CA ARG A 410 12.25 -13.42 -4.73
C ARG A 410 11.16 -13.09 -3.71
N PHE A 411 10.68 -11.84 -3.71
CA PHE A 411 9.59 -11.41 -2.83
C PHE A 411 8.30 -12.19 -3.10
N LEU A 412 7.91 -12.31 -4.38
CA LEU A 412 6.71 -13.03 -4.78
C LEU A 412 6.81 -14.54 -4.57
N GLN A 413 8.02 -15.11 -4.73
CA GLN A 413 8.30 -16.50 -4.39
C GLN A 413 8.04 -16.77 -2.90
N ASN A 414 8.49 -15.88 -2.01
CA ASN A 414 8.23 -15.99 -0.57
C ASN A 414 6.74 -15.90 -0.21
N LEU A 415 5.94 -15.23 -1.04
CA LEU A 415 4.49 -15.09 -0.88
C LEU A 415 3.69 -16.20 -1.58
N ASP A 416 4.34 -17.03 -2.38
CA ASP A 416 3.70 -18.03 -3.26
C ASP A 416 2.66 -17.43 -4.22
N VAL A 417 2.97 -16.28 -4.81
CA VAL A 417 2.07 -15.52 -5.69
C VAL A 417 2.79 -15.13 -6.97
N THR A 418 2.10 -15.24 -8.11
CA THR A 418 2.65 -14.89 -9.41
C THR A 418 1.94 -13.68 -10.03
N PHE A 419 2.70 -12.89 -10.79
CA PHE A 419 2.19 -11.72 -11.51
C PHE A 419 2.49 -11.83 -13.01
N ARG A 420 1.55 -11.35 -13.83
CA ARG A 420 1.68 -11.17 -15.27
C ARG A 420 1.54 -9.70 -15.66
N ARG A 421 1.91 -9.33 -16.88
CA ARG A 421 1.61 -8.01 -17.45
C ARG A 421 0.22 -7.97 -18.08
N ASP A 422 -0.49 -6.87 -17.91
CA ASP A 422 -1.65 -6.56 -18.74
C ASP A 422 -1.17 -6.13 -20.13
N PRO A 423 -1.66 -6.76 -21.22
CA PRO A 423 -1.13 -6.49 -22.57
C PRO A 423 -1.44 -5.08 -23.09
N SER A 424 -2.41 -4.36 -22.52
CA SER A 424 -2.80 -3.02 -22.97
C SER A 424 -2.19 -1.90 -22.13
N THR A 425 -2.14 -2.07 -20.82
CA THR A 425 -1.67 -1.03 -19.88
C THR A 425 -0.28 -1.32 -19.29
N TYR A 426 0.27 -2.50 -19.55
CA TYR A 426 1.54 -3.02 -19.00
C TYR A 426 1.60 -3.05 -17.48
N ARG A 427 0.47 -2.84 -16.79
CA ARG A 427 0.43 -2.93 -15.33
C ARG A 427 0.64 -4.36 -14.84
N PRO A 428 1.26 -4.55 -13.66
CA PRO A 428 1.31 -5.85 -13.02
C PRO A 428 -0.11 -6.31 -12.65
N ARG A 429 -0.44 -7.56 -12.99
CA ARG A 429 -1.69 -8.22 -12.64
C ARG A 429 -1.38 -9.50 -11.88
N ILE A 430 -2.09 -9.71 -10.80
CA ILE A 430 -1.97 -10.94 -10.01
C ILE A 430 -2.69 -12.10 -10.72
N ASN A 431 -2.07 -13.28 -10.71
CA ASN A 431 -2.73 -14.50 -11.20
C ASN A 431 -3.67 -15.05 -10.12
N LYS A 432 -4.81 -15.59 -10.55
CA LYS A 432 -5.69 -16.32 -9.63
C LYS A 432 -4.96 -17.57 -9.13
N TYR A 433 -5.04 -17.83 -7.85
CA TYR A 433 -4.40 -18.96 -7.18
C TYR A 433 -4.74 -20.29 -7.88
N ASN A 434 -3.73 -21.11 -8.13
CA ASN A 434 -3.83 -22.40 -8.86
C ASN A 434 -4.39 -22.29 -10.29
N SER A 435 -4.43 -21.12 -10.92
CA SER A 435 -4.70 -21.02 -12.35
C SER A 435 -3.56 -21.67 -13.15
N GLN A 436 -3.83 -22.07 -14.40
CA GLN A 436 -2.81 -22.69 -15.26
C GLN A 436 -1.55 -21.81 -15.35
N LEU A 437 -1.70 -20.51 -15.58
CA LEU A 437 -0.58 -19.57 -15.66
C LEU A 437 0.17 -19.43 -14.34
N ASP A 438 -0.53 -19.43 -13.19
CA ASP A 438 0.09 -19.41 -11.86
C ASP A 438 0.98 -20.64 -11.65
N GLN A 439 0.49 -21.82 -12.03
CA GLN A 439 1.25 -23.08 -11.92
C GLN A 439 2.48 -23.08 -12.85
N GLU A 440 2.32 -22.66 -14.11
CA GLU A 440 3.40 -22.57 -15.09
C GLU A 440 4.52 -21.63 -14.62
N GLN A 441 4.16 -20.45 -14.11
CA GLN A 441 5.13 -19.47 -13.59
C GLN A 441 5.85 -19.99 -12.33
N LYS A 442 5.14 -20.67 -11.43
CA LYS A 442 5.75 -21.30 -10.23
C LYS A 442 6.73 -22.40 -10.62
N LEU A 443 6.38 -23.23 -11.59
CA LEU A 443 7.26 -24.30 -12.08
C LEU A 443 8.52 -23.77 -12.77
N SER A 444 8.41 -22.68 -13.53
CA SER A 444 9.55 -22.03 -14.18
C SER A 444 10.43 -21.18 -13.23
N GLY A 445 9.93 -20.90 -12.01
CA GLY A 445 10.60 -20.00 -11.06
C GLY A 445 10.48 -18.51 -11.43
N ASN A 446 9.65 -18.15 -12.42
CA ASN A 446 9.44 -16.79 -12.89
C ASN A 446 8.14 -16.21 -12.31
N PHE A 447 8.20 -15.72 -11.06
CA PHE A 447 7.03 -15.23 -10.34
C PHE A 447 6.57 -13.83 -10.78
N PHE A 448 7.49 -13.06 -11.41
CA PHE A 448 7.22 -11.70 -11.87
C PHE A 448 7.43 -11.59 -13.38
N PHE A 449 6.36 -11.73 -14.13
CA PHE A 449 6.25 -11.77 -15.59
C PHE A 449 6.91 -12.99 -16.25
N LEU A 450 6.14 -13.67 -17.11
CA LEU A 450 6.70 -14.47 -18.19
C LEU A 450 7.22 -13.52 -19.28
N GLU A 451 8.39 -13.79 -19.80
CA GLU A 451 8.76 -13.32 -21.13
C GLU A 451 7.74 -13.94 -22.09
N GLU A 452 6.94 -13.13 -22.77
CA GLU A 452 6.18 -13.63 -23.91
C GLU A 452 7.23 -14.13 -24.92
N GLU A 453 7.27 -15.43 -25.16
CA GLU A 453 7.96 -15.98 -26.33
C GLU A 453 7.41 -15.26 -27.55
N SER A 454 8.27 -14.43 -28.17
CA SER A 454 8.01 -13.65 -29.37
C SER A 454 7.79 -14.54 -30.60
#